data_19dfdb2962e391685e71721843802cab
#
_entry.id   19dfdb2962e391685e71721843802cab
#
_cell.length_a   1.000
_cell.length_b   1.000
_cell.length_c   1.000
_cell.angle_alpha   90.00
_cell.angle_beta   90.00
_cell.angle_gamma   90.00
#
_symmetry.space_group_name_H-M   'P 1'
#
loop_
_entity.id
_entity.type
_entity.pdbx_description
1 polymer ?
#
loop_
_entity_poly.entity_id
_entity_poly.type
_entity_poly.pdbx_seq_one_letter_code
_entity_poly.pdbx_strand_id
1 'polypeptide(L)'
;MTVTFCTSVLGYLPQDFRFFEKLKTWEFLDYGAGLAGIRGKRKRAEVVDELLRKVGLYEVRDRWANRLSGGMKRRLGIAQAIVGNPKIIIVDEPTTGLENRTFNCNDSGLVCMVLGDSLRTGKRRRNSAEVRGYAMKGKVYPGEAEWLESWAKVPSDEWLELMKQWNPEKFDAKEWVRRFKAAGFRYIKITTKQHEGFCLWPSEYSPYNVARTPYGKDILVELVQACGEEGMDIHFYFSVMDWSHPDWRYDIGSREDSIAFRRFLAFMDNQLKELATRYPSVKDFWFDGTWDSSIKKNAWWTVYAEQMLKELVPGVTVNSRLRSDEYGKRHFDSNGHLMGGYESGYERRLPDAVKDLQVPRRDWEVCMTIPENQWGYHKDWSLSYVKKTVESIGYIVHAVSMGKIWL
;
A
#
# COMPACT_ATOMS: atom_id res chain seq x y z
N MET A 1 -28.46 -1.19 -18.76
CA MET A 1 -27.43 -0.13 -18.85
C MET A 1 -26.14 -0.45 -18.08
N THR A 2 -26.11 -1.42 -17.21
CA THR A 2 -25.04 -1.68 -16.23
C THR A 2 -23.86 -2.51 -16.78
N VAL A 3 -24.05 -3.34 -17.79
CA VAL A 3 -23.01 -4.25 -18.31
C VAL A 3 -21.97 -3.53 -19.18
N THR A 4 -22.36 -2.50 -19.89
CA THR A 4 -21.46 -1.76 -20.82
C THR A 4 -20.42 -0.90 -20.07
N PHE A 5 -20.70 -0.49 -18.84
CA PHE A 5 -19.79 0.35 -18.04
C PHE A 5 -18.62 -0.46 -17.46
N CYS A 6 -18.86 -1.71 -17.08
CA CYS A 6 -17.81 -2.59 -16.54
C CYS A 6 -16.75 -2.99 -17.57
N THR A 7 -17.16 -3.25 -18.82
CA THR A 7 -16.25 -3.74 -19.86
C THR A 7 -15.33 -2.69 -20.47
N SER A 8 -15.63 -1.40 -20.31
CA SER A 8 -14.75 -0.31 -20.75
C SER A 8 -13.67 0.08 -19.71
N VAL A 9 -13.81 -0.38 -18.47
CA VAL A 9 -12.87 -0.08 -17.38
C VAL A 9 -12.06 -1.29 -16.97
N LEU A 10 -12.64 -2.50 -17.10
CA LEU A 10 -12.10 -3.74 -16.59
C LEU A 10 -11.96 -4.80 -17.67
N GLY A 11 -10.75 -5.33 -17.87
CA GLY A 11 -10.45 -6.55 -18.60
C GLY A 11 -10.24 -7.71 -17.65
N TYR A 12 -10.85 -8.87 -17.90
CA TYR A 12 -10.71 -10.05 -17.06
C TYR A 12 -10.33 -11.29 -17.86
N LEU A 13 -9.31 -12.00 -17.37
CA LEU A 13 -8.88 -13.29 -17.89
C LEU A 13 -8.90 -14.32 -16.75
N PRO A 14 -9.92 -15.21 -16.68
CA PRO A 14 -9.98 -16.26 -15.67
C PRO A 14 -8.93 -17.35 -15.92
N GLN A 15 -8.62 -18.15 -14.90
CA GLN A 15 -7.76 -19.32 -14.99
C GLN A 15 -8.31 -20.33 -15.97
N ASP A 16 -9.60 -20.68 -15.81
CA ASP A 16 -10.33 -21.58 -16.71
C ASP A 16 -11.12 -20.79 -17.75
N PHE A 17 -10.50 -20.58 -18.88
CA PHE A 17 -11.08 -19.83 -19.97
C PHE A 17 -11.82 -20.75 -20.94
N ARG A 18 -13.14 -20.62 -21.04
CA ARG A 18 -13.97 -21.39 -21.96
C ARG A 18 -14.28 -20.60 -23.24
N PHE A 19 -14.15 -21.25 -24.38
CA PHE A 19 -14.45 -20.68 -25.68
C PHE A 19 -15.80 -21.18 -26.18
N PHE A 20 -16.50 -20.32 -26.93
CA PHE A 20 -17.68 -20.76 -27.67
C PHE A 20 -17.25 -21.74 -28.76
N GLU A 21 -17.87 -22.89 -28.80
CA GLU A 21 -17.45 -23.99 -29.67
C GLU A 21 -17.56 -23.68 -31.19
N LYS A 22 -18.40 -22.70 -31.55
CA LYS A 22 -18.75 -22.36 -32.93
C LYS A 22 -18.28 -20.98 -33.37
N LEU A 23 -17.23 -20.41 -32.72
CA LEU A 23 -16.63 -19.16 -33.15
C LEU A 23 -15.19 -19.38 -33.63
N LYS A 24 -14.84 -18.73 -34.75
CA LYS A 24 -13.45 -18.60 -35.17
C LYS A 24 -12.70 -17.66 -34.22
N THR A 25 -11.37 -17.71 -34.23
CA THR A 25 -10.50 -16.91 -33.37
C THR A 25 -10.81 -15.41 -33.50
N TRP A 26 -10.96 -14.89 -34.72
CA TRP A 26 -11.30 -13.49 -34.93
C TRP A 26 -12.75 -13.15 -34.56
N GLU A 27 -13.71 -14.04 -34.80
CA GLU A 27 -15.12 -13.83 -34.41
C GLU A 27 -15.30 -13.74 -32.92
N PHE A 28 -14.56 -14.56 -32.17
CA PHE A 28 -14.55 -14.55 -30.74
C PHE A 28 -14.07 -13.19 -30.21
N LEU A 29 -13.01 -12.63 -30.82
CA LEU A 29 -12.47 -11.34 -30.41
C LEU A 29 -13.34 -10.16 -30.87
N ASP A 30 -13.99 -10.25 -32.07
CA ASP A 30 -14.96 -9.25 -32.54
C ASP A 30 -16.19 -9.17 -31.63
N TYR A 31 -16.65 -10.33 -31.13
CA TYR A 31 -17.71 -10.39 -30.13
C TYR A 31 -17.29 -9.67 -28.83
N GLY A 32 -16.09 -9.95 -28.34
CA GLY A 32 -15.52 -9.25 -27.18
C GLY A 32 -15.40 -7.74 -27.42
N ALA A 33 -14.96 -7.31 -28.58
CA ALA A 33 -14.86 -5.90 -28.97
C ALA A 33 -16.23 -5.20 -29.00
N GLY A 34 -17.26 -5.94 -29.48
CA GLY A 34 -18.65 -5.46 -29.45
C GLY A 34 -19.16 -5.24 -28.00
N LEU A 35 -18.89 -6.19 -27.10
CA LEU A 35 -19.22 -6.09 -25.66
C LEU A 35 -18.47 -4.95 -24.98
N ALA A 36 -17.22 -4.69 -25.38
CA ALA A 36 -16.42 -3.57 -24.90
C ALA A 36 -16.89 -2.20 -25.44
N GLY A 37 -17.97 -2.17 -26.21
CA GLY A 37 -18.57 -0.92 -26.70
C GLY A 37 -17.94 -0.35 -27.97
N ILE A 38 -17.07 -1.08 -28.67
CA ILE A 38 -16.47 -0.64 -29.93
C ILE A 38 -17.55 -0.74 -31.03
N ARG A 39 -18.06 0.42 -31.45
CA ARG A 39 -19.12 0.54 -32.46
C ARG A 39 -18.52 0.62 -33.88
N GLY A 40 -19.21 0.06 -34.84
CA GLY A 40 -18.82 0.05 -36.27
C GLY A 40 -17.98 -1.16 -36.65
N LYS A 41 -18.47 -1.94 -37.65
CA LYS A 41 -17.86 -3.19 -38.10
C LYS A 41 -16.41 -3.00 -38.57
N ARG A 42 -16.12 -1.92 -39.30
CA ARG A 42 -14.77 -1.61 -39.79
C ARG A 42 -13.79 -1.36 -38.64
N LYS A 43 -14.19 -0.53 -37.70
CA LYS A 43 -13.35 -0.21 -36.53
C LYS A 43 -13.08 -1.43 -35.66
N ARG A 44 -14.07 -2.29 -35.43
CA ARG A 44 -13.85 -3.56 -34.71
C ARG A 44 -12.88 -4.47 -35.43
N ALA A 45 -13.03 -4.62 -36.77
CA ALA A 45 -12.12 -5.44 -37.56
C ALA A 45 -10.65 -4.94 -37.44
N GLU A 46 -10.43 -3.63 -37.51
CA GLU A 46 -9.10 -3.02 -37.35
C GLU A 46 -8.49 -3.36 -35.98
N VAL A 47 -9.26 -3.19 -34.89
CA VAL A 47 -8.83 -3.51 -33.52
C VAL A 47 -8.56 -5.00 -33.35
N VAL A 48 -9.43 -5.85 -33.87
CA VAL A 48 -9.28 -7.32 -33.81
C VAL A 48 -8.02 -7.78 -34.53
N ASP A 49 -7.77 -7.26 -35.73
CA ASP A 49 -6.58 -7.61 -36.51
C ASP A 49 -5.29 -7.16 -35.84
N GLU A 50 -5.29 -5.95 -35.29
CA GLU A 50 -4.15 -5.42 -34.50
C GLU A 50 -3.85 -6.29 -33.29
N LEU A 51 -4.88 -6.63 -32.51
CA LEU A 51 -4.71 -7.46 -31.32
C LEU A 51 -4.26 -8.89 -31.67
N LEU A 52 -4.82 -9.49 -32.72
CA LEU A 52 -4.38 -10.81 -33.17
C LEU A 52 -2.92 -10.83 -33.61
N ARG A 53 -2.43 -9.74 -34.24
CA ARG A 53 -0.99 -9.59 -34.54
C ARG A 53 -0.16 -9.45 -33.26
N LYS A 54 -0.57 -8.59 -32.33
CA LYS A 54 0.12 -8.38 -31.04
C LYS A 54 0.29 -9.67 -30.23
N VAL A 55 -0.72 -10.54 -30.22
CA VAL A 55 -0.65 -11.82 -29.51
C VAL A 55 -0.14 -12.99 -30.36
N GLY A 56 0.27 -12.75 -31.61
CA GLY A 56 0.81 -13.77 -32.53
C GLY A 56 -0.19 -14.84 -32.91
N LEU A 57 -1.45 -14.46 -33.14
CA LEU A 57 -2.55 -15.36 -33.58
C LEU A 57 -3.16 -14.98 -34.91
N TYR A 58 -2.61 -13.98 -35.62
CA TYR A 58 -3.17 -13.50 -36.86
C TYR A 58 -3.23 -14.58 -37.93
N GLU A 59 -2.20 -15.40 -38.07
CA GLU A 59 -2.11 -16.49 -39.08
C GLU A 59 -3.11 -17.63 -38.81
N VAL A 60 -3.65 -17.70 -37.61
CA VAL A 60 -4.64 -18.72 -37.22
C VAL A 60 -6.03 -18.11 -36.96
N ARG A 61 -6.26 -16.88 -37.43
CA ARG A 61 -7.48 -16.11 -37.16
C ARG A 61 -8.78 -16.86 -37.60
N ASP A 62 -8.71 -17.64 -38.65
CA ASP A 62 -9.85 -18.40 -39.23
C ASP A 62 -10.02 -19.78 -38.60
N ARG A 63 -9.12 -20.21 -37.69
CA ARG A 63 -9.25 -21.46 -36.94
C ARG A 63 -10.32 -21.32 -35.86
N TRP A 64 -11.03 -22.42 -35.60
CA TRP A 64 -11.97 -22.47 -34.46
C TRP A 64 -11.26 -22.20 -33.12
N ALA A 65 -11.79 -21.32 -32.31
CA ALA A 65 -11.16 -20.90 -31.05
C ALA A 65 -10.95 -22.05 -30.05
N ASN A 66 -11.89 -23.01 -30.02
CA ASN A 66 -11.80 -24.21 -29.20
C ASN A 66 -10.71 -25.21 -29.66
N ARG A 67 -10.25 -25.13 -30.93
CA ARG A 67 -9.19 -25.98 -31.50
C ARG A 67 -7.79 -25.40 -31.41
N LEU A 68 -7.62 -24.27 -30.76
CA LEU A 68 -6.32 -23.70 -30.47
C LEU A 68 -5.59 -24.50 -29.38
N SER A 69 -4.26 -24.51 -29.42
CA SER A 69 -3.44 -25.08 -28.31
C SER A 69 -3.66 -24.32 -27.00
N GLY A 70 -3.31 -24.90 -25.86
CA GLY A 70 -3.44 -24.27 -24.55
C GLY A 70 -2.81 -22.87 -24.50
N GLY A 71 -1.56 -22.73 -24.97
CA GLY A 71 -0.88 -21.44 -25.04
C GLY A 71 -1.52 -20.45 -26.05
N MET A 72 -2.05 -20.93 -27.17
CA MET A 72 -2.82 -20.09 -28.11
C MET A 72 -4.15 -19.64 -27.50
N LYS A 73 -4.84 -20.52 -26.80
CA LYS A 73 -6.06 -20.19 -26.06
C LYS A 73 -5.79 -19.11 -25.03
N ARG A 74 -4.71 -19.23 -24.25
CA ARG A 74 -4.33 -18.24 -23.27
C ARG A 74 -4.05 -16.88 -23.90
N ARG A 75 -3.31 -16.83 -25.01
CA ARG A 75 -3.05 -15.61 -25.77
C ARG A 75 -4.33 -14.96 -26.34
N LEU A 76 -5.29 -15.75 -26.81
CA LEU A 76 -6.59 -15.25 -27.24
C LEU A 76 -7.39 -14.66 -26.07
N GLY A 77 -7.37 -15.31 -24.92
CA GLY A 77 -7.99 -14.78 -23.69
C GLY A 77 -7.37 -13.45 -23.24
N ILE A 78 -6.04 -13.32 -23.32
CA ILE A 78 -5.37 -12.05 -23.06
C ILE A 78 -5.86 -10.98 -24.05
N ALA A 79 -5.91 -11.28 -25.35
CA ALA A 79 -6.41 -10.33 -26.34
C ALA A 79 -7.84 -9.88 -26.04
N GLN A 80 -8.71 -10.80 -25.58
CA GLN A 80 -10.07 -10.44 -25.16
C GLN A 80 -10.08 -9.55 -23.92
N ALA A 81 -9.24 -9.82 -22.94
CA ALA A 81 -9.18 -9.01 -21.73
C ALA A 81 -8.77 -7.55 -22.02
N ILE A 82 -7.96 -7.32 -23.07
CA ILE A 82 -7.47 -5.99 -23.44
C ILE A 82 -8.23 -5.31 -24.59
N VAL A 83 -9.19 -5.97 -25.21
CA VAL A 83 -9.85 -5.48 -26.45
C VAL A 83 -10.56 -4.14 -26.28
N GLY A 84 -11.08 -3.85 -25.09
CA GLY A 84 -11.75 -2.59 -24.75
C GLY A 84 -10.81 -1.47 -24.35
N ASN A 85 -9.49 -1.67 -24.41
CA ASN A 85 -8.49 -0.79 -23.81
C ASN A 85 -8.83 -0.44 -22.35
N PRO A 86 -9.04 -1.46 -21.49
CA PRO A 86 -9.46 -1.24 -20.11
C PRO A 86 -8.36 -0.56 -19.30
N LYS A 87 -8.76 0.22 -18.30
CA LYS A 87 -7.83 0.83 -17.34
C LYS A 87 -7.26 -0.17 -16.35
N ILE A 88 -7.95 -1.30 -16.14
CA ILE A 88 -7.59 -2.37 -15.21
C ILE A 88 -7.69 -3.70 -15.94
N ILE A 89 -6.67 -4.53 -15.84
CA ILE A 89 -6.67 -5.89 -16.39
C ILE A 89 -6.45 -6.87 -15.23
N ILE A 90 -7.39 -7.77 -15.05
CA ILE A 90 -7.32 -8.84 -14.06
C ILE A 90 -6.95 -10.13 -14.79
N VAL A 91 -5.85 -10.75 -14.41
CA VAL A 91 -5.39 -12.02 -14.97
C VAL A 91 -5.18 -13.02 -13.85
N ASP A 92 -5.96 -14.08 -13.87
CA ASP A 92 -5.82 -15.19 -12.93
C ASP A 92 -4.78 -16.18 -13.50
N GLU A 93 -3.69 -16.39 -12.75
CA GLU A 93 -2.51 -17.19 -13.15
C GLU A 93 -1.95 -16.86 -14.56
N PRO A 94 -1.33 -15.68 -14.77
CA PRO A 94 -0.91 -15.21 -16.10
C PRO A 94 0.13 -16.11 -16.80
N THR A 95 0.86 -16.93 -16.06
CA THR A 95 2.02 -17.70 -16.57
C THR A 95 1.71 -19.16 -16.91
N THR A 96 0.52 -19.65 -16.63
CA THR A 96 0.15 -21.04 -16.93
C THR A 96 0.18 -21.27 -18.44
N GLY A 97 1.17 -22.00 -18.94
CA GLY A 97 1.34 -22.38 -20.34
C GLY A 97 1.99 -21.33 -21.25
N LEU A 98 2.67 -20.32 -20.70
CA LEU A 98 3.47 -19.35 -21.46
C LEU A 98 4.96 -19.43 -21.06
N GLU A 99 5.84 -19.50 -22.06
CA GLU A 99 7.27 -19.24 -21.85
C GLU A 99 7.49 -17.75 -21.57
N ASN A 100 8.40 -17.45 -20.63
CA ASN A 100 8.69 -16.11 -20.11
C ASN A 100 8.93 -15.07 -21.22
N ARG A 101 7.91 -14.24 -21.51
CA ARG A 101 8.09 -12.94 -22.19
C ARG A 101 7.23 -11.90 -21.50
N THR A 102 7.89 -10.86 -21.03
CA THR A 102 7.36 -9.68 -20.32
C THR A 102 6.27 -8.95 -21.12
N PHE A 103 5.12 -8.72 -20.49
CA PHE A 103 4.11 -7.78 -20.99
C PHE A 103 4.36 -6.39 -20.40
N ASN A 104 4.49 -5.39 -21.27
CA ASN A 104 4.50 -3.97 -20.88
C ASN A 104 3.03 -3.49 -20.80
N CYS A 105 2.55 -3.19 -19.60
CA CYS A 105 1.30 -2.47 -19.36
C CYS A 105 1.65 -1.01 -19.03
N ASN A 106 1.79 -0.17 -20.04
CA ASN A 106 1.85 1.29 -19.87
C ASN A 106 0.41 1.81 -19.78
N ASP A 107 0.10 2.59 -18.71
CA ASP A 107 -1.07 3.47 -18.50
C ASP A 107 -2.16 3.07 -17.49
N SER A 108 -1.94 2.15 -16.58
CA SER A 108 -2.87 2.01 -15.44
C SER A 108 -2.14 2.21 -14.12
N GLY A 109 -2.43 3.33 -13.44
CA GLY A 109 -1.88 3.60 -12.12
C GLY A 109 -2.39 2.63 -11.07
N LEU A 110 -1.48 2.01 -10.34
CA LEU A 110 -1.81 1.10 -9.26
C LEU A 110 -0.89 1.27 -8.04
N VAL A 111 -1.50 1.40 -6.90
CA VAL A 111 -1.28 0.91 -5.53
C VAL A 111 -0.02 1.28 -4.77
N CYS A 112 -0.26 1.79 -3.58
CA CYS A 112 0.66 2.02 -2.48
C CYS A 112 1.15 0.72 -1.84
N MET A 113 2.42 0.64 -1.51
CA MET A 113 2.98 -0.35 -0.61
C MET A 113 3.59 0.33 0.62
N VAL A 114 3.12 -0.05 1.80
CA VAL A 114 3.77 0.35 3.07
C VAL A 114 4.87 -0.65 3.35
N LEU A 115 6.11 -0.19 3.30
CA LEU A 115 7.26 -0.98 3.74
C LEU A 115 7.51 -0.64 5.20
N GLY A 116 7.04 -1.52 6.09
CA GLY A 116 7.39 -1.46 7.50
C GLY A 116 8.52 -2.43 7.78
N ASP A 117 9.67 -1.93 8.19
CA ASP A 117 10.75 -2.76 8.72
C ASP A 117 11.05 -2.31 10.15
N SER A 118 10.19 -2.75 11.06
CA SER A 118 10.52 -2.71 12.48
C SER A 118 11.56 -3.79 12.78
N LEU A 119 12.44 -3.53 13.73
CA LEU A 119 13.46 -4.46 14.21
C LEU A 119 12.83 -5.78 14.66
N ARG A 120 12.97 -6.83 13.87
CA ARG A 120 12.29 -8.11 14.11
C ARG A 120 13.23 -9.26 14.30
N THR A 121 13.40 -9.65 15.54
CA THR A 121 14.06 -10.92 15.90
C THR A 121 13.14 -11.77 16.77
N GLY A 122 12.21 -12.48 16.15
CA GLY A 122 11.40 -13.48 16.84
C GLY A 122 11.68 -14.90 16.32
N LYS A 123 12.17 -15.80 17.15
CA LYS A 123 12.28 -17.23 16.81
C LYS A 123 10.96 -17.93 17.08
N ARG A 124 10.37 -18.56 16.07
CA ARG A 124 9.14 -19.36 16.20
C ARG A 124 9.46 -20.79 16.66
N ARG A 125 8.69 -21.32 17.61
CA ARG A 125 8.54 -22.77 17.83
C ARG A 125 7.49 -23.34 16.87
N ARG A 126 7.85 -24.43 16.18
CA ARG A 126 6.89 -25.20 15.38
C ARG A 126 5.94 -25.94 16.32
N ASN A 127 4.67 -25.63 16.28
CA ASN A 127 3.56 -26.59 16.51
C ASN A 127 2.23 -25.97 16.14
N SER A 128 1.48 -26.68 15.31
CA SER A 128 0.07 -26.57 14.94
C SER A 128 -0.47 -25.27 14.31
N ALA A 129 -1.40 -25.45 13.42
CA ALA A 129 -1.97 -24.55 12.43
C ALA A 129 -2.73 -23.30 12.93
N GLU A 130 -2.67 -22.93 14.20
CA GLU A 130 -3.54 -21.89 14.80
C GLU A 130 -2.83 -20.82 15.64
N VAL A 131 -1.51 -20.83 15.77
CA VAL A 131 -0.85 -19.82 16.61
C VAL A 131 -0.43 -18.64 15.75
N ARG A 132 -1.33 -17.70 15.55
CA ARG A 132 -1.08 -16.35 15.04
C ARG A 132 -0.40 -15.56 16.15
N GLY A 133 0.94 -15.51 16.19
CA GLY A 133 1.64 -14.75 17.21
C GLY A 133 3.14 -14.78 17.02
N TYR A 134 3.83 -13.90 17.74
CA TYR A 134 5.28 -13.76 17.73
C TYR A 134 5.89 -14.31 19.01
N ALA A 135 7.02 -15.01 18.90
CA ALA A 135 7.70 -15.56 20.06
C ALA A 135 8.81 -14.61 20.52
N MET A 136 8.76 -14.24 21.79
CA MET A 136 9.84 -13.54 22.48
C MET A 136 10.12 -14.21 23.82
N LYS A 137 11.41 -14.44 24.13
CA LYS A 137 11.84 -15.11 25.38
C LYS A 137 11.10 -16.43 25.66
N GLY A 138 10.77 -17.20 24.60
CA GLY A 138 10.10 -18.49 24.71
C GLY A 138 8.58 -18.43 24.91
N LYS A 139 8.00 -17.24 25.03
CA LYS A 139 6.55 -17.02 25.10
C LYS A 139 6.01 -16.52 23.76
N VAL A 140 4.84 -17.04 23.37
CA VAL A 140 4.14 -16.58 22.15
C VAL A 140 3.09 -15.55 22.54
N TYR A 141 3.10 -14.42 21.83
CA TYR A 141 2.13 -13.35 22.00
C TYR A 141 1.22 -13.32 20.77
N PRO A 142 -0.10 -13.32 20.96
CA PRO A 142 -1.04 -13.19 19.85
C PRO A 142 -1.04 -11.74 19.33
N GLY A 143 -1.39 -11.58 18.07
CA GLY A 143 -1.61 -10.26 17.46
C GLY A 143 -0.52 -9.84 16.47
N GLU A 144 -0.34 -8.54 16.30
CA GLU A 144 0.53 -7.94 15.30
C GLU A 144 1.96 -7.78 15.84
N ALA A 145 2.96 -8.06 14.99
CA ALA A 145 4.37 -8.01 15.37
C ALA A 145 4.80 -6.59 15.78
N GLU A 146 4.19 -5.61 15.18
CA GLU A 146 4.46 -4.18 15.41
C GLU A 146 4.17 -3.75 16.85
N TRP A 147 3.31 -4.52 17.54
CA TRP A 147 2.92 -4.27 18.93
C TRP A 147 3.63 -5.16 19.95
N LEU A 148 4.58 -5.99 19.50
CA LEU A 148 5.22 -6.98 20.36
C LEU A 148 5.91 -6.36 21.57
N GLU A 149 6.59 -5.24 21.42
CA GLU A 149 7.22 -4.50 22.52
C GLU A 149 6.20 -4.18 23.63
N SER A 150 5.07 -3.61 23.23
CA SER A 150 4.00 -3.21 24.15
C SER A 150 3.32 -4.43 24.79
N TRP A 151 2.96 -5.45 24.03
CA TRP A 151 2.24 -6.62 24.55
C TRP A 151 3.11 -7.56 25.39
N ALA A 152 4.38 -7.69 25.02
CA ALA A 152 5.34 -8.48 25.76
C ALA A 152 5.91 -7.71 26.96
N LYS A 153 5.62 -6.41 27.03
CA LYS A 153 6.19 -5.48 28.05
C LYS A 153 7.72 -5.59 28.08
N VAL A 154 8.32 -5.57 26.91
CA VAL A 154 9.77 -5.61 26.77
C VAL A 154 10.33 -4.29 27.26
N PRO A 155 11.31 -4.29 28.17
CA PRO A 155 12.00 -3.06 28.53
C PRO A 155 12.58 -2.37 27.29
N SER A 156 12.41 -1.05 27.20
CA SER A 156 12.83 -0.29 26.01
C SER A 156 14.33 -0.41 25.74
N ASP A 157 15.16 -0.52 26.78
CA ASP A 157 16.60 -0.73 26.65
C ASP A 157 16.93 -2.07 25.99
N GLU A 158 16.23 -3.16 26.33
CA GLU A 158 16.37 -4.45 25.65
C GLU A 158 15.91 -4.38 24.19
N TRP A 159 14.80 -3.66 23.93
CA TRP A 159 14.29 -3.49 22.57
C TRP A 159 15.26 -2.69 21.70
N LEU A 160 15.86 -1.63 22.27
CA LEU A 160 16.88 -0.82 21.62
C LEU A 160 18.14 -1.61 21.22
N GLU A 161 18.48 -2.67 21.97
CA GLU A 161 19.61 -3.56 21.60
C GLU A 161 19.42 -4.27 20.27
N LEU A 162 18.16 -4.45 19.81
CA LEU A 162 17.88 -5.06 18.51
C LEU A 162 18.42 -4.21 17.34
N MET A 163 18.52 -2.89 17.52
CA MET A 163 19.13 -1.99 16.56
C MET A 163 20.55 -2.43 16.14
N LYS A 164 21.32 -3.00 17.07
CA LYS A 164 22.68 -3.49 16.80
C LYS A 164 22.74 -4.67 15.84
N GLN A 165 21.60 -5.30 15.54
CA GLN A 165 21.48 -6.42 14.61
C GLN A 165 20.86 -5.98 13.28
N TRP A 166 20.39 -4.73 13.18
CA TRP A 166 19.69 -4.25 11.99
C TRP A 166 20.68 -3.94 10.87
N ASN A 167 20.71 -4.80 9.86
CA ASN A 167 21.60 -4.70 8.71
C ASN A 167 20.96 -5.26 7.44
N PRO A 168 20.19 -4.47 6.68
CA PRO A 168 19.53 -4.91 5.46
C PRO A 168 20.51 -4.99 4.28
N GLU A 169 21.44 -5.93 4.30
CA GLU A 169 22.50 -6.11 3.29
C GLU A 169 21.96 -6.27 1.85
N LYS A 170 20.74 -6.76 1.71
CA LYS A 170 20.10 -6.99 0.40
C LYS A 170 19.23 -5.81 -0.06
N PHE A 171 19.21 -4.72 0.69
CA PHE A 171 18.46 -3.55 0.29
C PHE A 171 19.13 -2.87 -0.90
N ASP A 172 18.36 -2.69 -1.97
CA ASP A 172 18.74 -1.96 -3.17
C ASP A 172 17.55 -1.06 -3.56
N ALA A 173 17.65 0.22 -3.22
CA ALA A 173 16.59 1.18 -3.45
C ALA A 173 16.22 1.30 -4.93
N LYS A 174 17.24 1.29 -5.84
CA LYS A 174 17.00 1.42 -7.29
C LYS A 174 16.29 0.21 -7.86
N GLU A 175 16.67 -0.99 -7.42
CA GLU A 175 16.02 -2.21 -7.85
C GLU A 175 14.58 -2.29 -7.33
N TRP A 176 14.34 -1.89 -6.07
CA TRP A 176 13.00 -1.85 -5.50
C TRP A 176 12.10 -0.90 -6.26
N VAL A 177 12.53 0.35 -6.47
CA VAL A 177 11.74 1.37 -7.16
C VAL A 177 11.44 0.95 -8.59
N ARG A 178 12.44 0.40 -9.33
CA ARG A 178 12.21 -0.12 -10.70
C ARG A 178 11.17 -1.23 -10.74
N ARG A 179 11.20 -2.17 -9.78
CA ARG A 179 10.21 -3.26 -9.69
C ARG A 179 8.81 -2.73 -9.41
N PHE A 180 8.67 -1.79 -8.47
CA PHE A 180 7.38 -1.18 -8.16
C PHE A 180 6.85 -0.41 -9.36
N LYS A 181 7.66 0.40 -10.00
CA LYS A 181 7.28 1.12 -11.23
C LYS A 181 6.84 0.16 -12.34
N ALA A 182 7.61 -0.90 -12.57
CA ALA A 182 7.26 -1.93 -13.56
C ALA A 182 5.96 -2.67 -13.23
N ALA A 183 5.62 -2.79 -11.95
CA ALA A 183 4.35 -3.33 -11.47
C ALA A 183 3.18 -2.30 -11.53
N GLY A 184 3.43 -1.06 -11.97
CA GLY A 184 2.41 -0.03 -12.13
C GLY A 184 2.17 0.87 -10.91
N PHE A 185 3.02 0.77 -9.87
CA PHE A 185 2.93 1.67 -8.71
C PHE A 185 3.29 3.10 -9.09
N ARG A 186 2.60 4.08 -8.51
CA ARG A 186 2.87 5.50 -8.71
C ARG A 186 3.71 6.10 -7.59
N TYR A 187 3.62 5.55 -6.39
CA TYR A 187 4.36 6.01 -5.24
C TYR A 187 4.74 4.85 -4.31
N ILE A 188 5.70 5.10 -3.45
CA ILE A 188 6.09 4.24 -2.35
C ILE A 188 5.81 4.99 -1.05
N LYS A 189 5.16 4.32 -0.09
CA LYS A 189 4.98 4.84 1.26
C LYS A 189 5.87 4.02 2.20
N ILE A 190 6.90 4.65 2.75
CA ILE A 190 7.86 4.03 3.66
C ILE A 190 7.57 4.41 5.11
N THR A 191 7.65 3.46 6.02
CA THR A 191 7.60 3.72 7.45
C THR A 191 8.92 4.36 7.89
N THR A 192 8.91 5.67 8.14
CA THR A 192 10.09 6.40 8.61
C THR A 192 10.35 6.13 10.09
N LYS A 193 9.28 6.08 10.88
CA LYS A 193 9.29 5.71 12.31
C LYS A 193 7.98 5.00 12.67
N GLN A 194 8.06 3.87 13.36
CA GLN A 194 6.92 3.16 13.94
C GLN A 194 6.79 3.49 15.44
N HIS A 195 5.87 2.87 16.17
CA HIS A 195 5.53 3.16 17.56
C HIS A 195 6.69 2.93 18.54
N GLU A 196 7.62 2.02 18.22
CA GLU A 196 8.83 1.74 19.01
C GLU A 196 9.88 2.86 18.94
N GLY A 197 9.73 3.81 18.01
CA GLY A 197 10.59 4.98 17.93
C GLY A 197 11.85 4.84 17.08
N PHE A 198 12.09 3.68 16.40
CA PHE A 198 13.26 3.52 15.53
C PHE A 198 13.14 4.39 14.27
N CYS A 199 14.10 5.29 14.09
CA CYS A 199 14.15 6.21 12.97
C CYS A 199 14.94 5.62 11.79
N LEU A 200 14.32 5.47 10.61
CA LEU A 200 15.00 5.03 9.38
C LEU A 200 15.87 6.12 8.74
N TRP A 201 16.04 7.25 9.39
CA TRP A 201 16.95 8.34 9.00
C TRP A 201 17.88 8.67 10.17
N PRO A 202 19.06 9.28 9.95
CA PRO A 202 19.98 9.68 11.00
C PRO A 202 19.45 10.92 11.74
N SER A 203 18.45 10.70 12.60
CA SER A 203 17.86 11.76 13.42
C SER A 203 18.85 12.32 14.43
N GLU A 204 18.93 13.65 14.53
CA GLU A 204 19.72 14.34 15.56
C GLU A 204 19.01 14.33 16.92
N TYR A 205 17.69 14.10 16.94
CA TYR A 205 16.86 14.16 18.14
C TYR A 205 16.65 12.81 18.82
N SER A 206 16.89 11.70 18.15
CA SER A 206 16.79 10.35 18.71
C SER A 206 18.09 9.58 18.52
N PRO A 207 18.68 9.01 19.60
CA PRO A 207 19.80 8.07 19.44
C PRO A 207 19.38 6.74 18.83
N TYR A 208 18.07 6.46 18.77
CA TYR A 208 17.50 5.25 18.23
C TYR A 208 17.23 5.41 16.73
N ASN A 209 18.28 5.34 15.93
CA ASN A 209 18.21 5.61 14.49
C ASN A 209 19.19 4.76 13.68
N VAL A 210 18.97 4.74 12.37
CA VAL A 210 19.68 3.93 11.38
C VAL A 210 21.20 4.18 11.36
N ALA A 211 21.68 5.39 11.64
CA ALA A 211 23.12 5.68 11.63
C ALA A 211 23.90 4.95 12.74
N ARG A 212 23.21 4.45 13.76
CA ARG A 212 23.79 3.69 14.86
C ARG A 212 23.64 2.18 14.71
N THR A 213 23.23 1.71 13.54
CA THR A 213 23.11 0.30 13.20
C THR A 213 24.35 -0.17 12.43
N PRO A 214 24.56 -1.47 12.25
CA PRO A 214 25.58 -1.99 11.32
C PRO A 214 25.42 -1.52 9.89
N TYR A 215 24.20 -1.22 9.44
CA TYR A 215 23.95 -0.64 8.12
C TYR A 215 24.52 0.79 8.00
N GLY A 216 24.33 1.63 9.02
CA GLY A 216 24.99 2.93 9.17
C GLY A 216 24.68 3.99 8.13
N LYS A 217 23.73 3.74 7.19
CA LYS A 217 23.41 4.65 6.09
C LYS A 217 21.98 5.17 6.21
N ASP A 218 21.73 6.31 5.58
CA ASP A 218 20.40 6.91 5.47
C ASP A 218 19.59 6.20 4.37
N ILE A 219 18.72 5.25 4.78
CA ILE A 219 17.91 4.46 3.85
C ILE A 219 16.84 5.32 3.16
N LEU A 220 16.38 6.40 3.81
CA LEU A 220 15.38 7.28 3.19
C LEU A 220 15.99 8.08 2.05
N VAL A 221 17.23 8.56 2.19
CA VAL A 221 17.91 9.28 1.09
C VAL A 221 18.09 8.39 -0.13
N GLU A 222 18.44 7.11 0.06
CA GLU A 222 18.59 6.16 -1.04
C GLU A 222 17.24 5.94 -1.77
N LEU A 223 16.14 5.79 -1.02
CA LEU A 223 14.79 5.64 -1.61
C LEU A 223 14.30 6.91 -2.30
N VAL A 224 14.47 8.07 -1.68
CA VAL A 224 14.07 9.37 -2.25
C VAL A 224 14.78 9.63 -3.57
N GLN A 225 16.10 9.36 -3.65
CA GLN A 225 16.87 9.50 -4.87
C GLN A 225 16.39 8.52 -5.95
N ALA A 226 16.21 7.25 -5.61
CA ALA A 226 15.73 6.24 -6.55
C ALA A 226 14.33 6.57 -7.09
N CYS A 227 13.42 7.05 -6.24
CA CYS A 227 12.10 7.50 -6.66
C CYS A 227 12.18 8.69 -7.61
N GLY A 228 13.04 9.68 -7.33
CA GLY A 228 13.27 10.83 -8.20
C GLY A 228 13.82 10.44 -9.57
N GLU A 229 14.80 9.51 -9.63
CA GLU A 229 15.36 8.98 -10.87
C GLU A 229 14.31 8.29 -11.75
N GLU A 230 13.37 7.60 -11.13
CA GLU A 230 12.31 6.85 -11.82
C GLU A 230 10.99 7.63 -12.00
N GLY A 231 10.88 8.86 -11.49
CA GLY A 231 9.66 9.64 -11.55
C GLY A 231 8.50 9.03 -10.77
N MET A 232 8.80 8.39 -9.63
CA MET A 232 7.83 7.91 -8.66
C MET A 232 7.76 8.85 -7.46
N ASP A 233 6.58 9.01 -6.88
CA ASP A 233 6.44 9.78 -5.66
C ASP A 233 6.88 8.97 -4.43
N ILE A 234 7.36 9.67 -3.40
CA ILE A 234 7.70 9.10 -2.10
C ILE A 234 6.82 9.70 -1.02
N HIS A 235 6.24 8.85 -0.19
CA HIS A 235 5.37 9.18 0.93
C HIS A 235 5.97 8.65 2.22
N PHE A 236 5.80 9.36 3.33
CA PHE A 236 6.33 9.01 4.62
C PHE A 236 5.22 8.62 5.59
N TYR A 237 5.22 7.38 6.05
CA TYR A 237 4.47 6.99 7.24
C TYR A 237 5.26 7.44 8.49
N PHE A 238 4.57 8.03 9.44
CA PHE A 238 5.15 8.49 10.68
C PHE A 238 4.21 8.22 11.86
N SER A 239 4.70 7.47 12.85
CA SER A 239 3.98 7.29 14.10
C SER A 239 4.13 8.50 15.00
N VAL A 240 3.02 9.01 15.53
CA VAL A 240 3.05 10.02 16.60
C VAL A 240 3.27 9.41 17.99
N MET A 241 3.13 8.08 18.12
CA MET A 241 3.60 7.39 19.32
C MET A 241 5.10 7.18 19.25
N ASP A 242 5.73 7.16 20.42
CA ASP A 242 7.13 6.77 20.57
C ASP A 242 7.32 6.16 21.95
N TRP A 243 7.25 4.83 22.02
CA TRP A 243 7.35 4.10 23.28
C TRP A 243 8.75 4.17 23.90
N SER A 244 9.77 4.43 23.09
CA SER A 244 11.15 4.59 23.55
C SER A 244 11.41 5.95 24.21
N HIS A 245 10.56 6.96 23.96
CA HIS A 245 10.78 8.30 24.48
C HIS A 245 10.33 8.43 25.93
N PRO A 246 11.18 8.91 26.86
CA PRO A 246 10.88 8.95 28.30
C PRO A 246 9.70 9.86 28.65
N ASP A 247 9.39 10.84 27.82
CA ASP A 247 8.27 11.78 28.02
C ASP A 247 6.98 11.37 27.30
N TRP A 248 6.95 10.19 26.61
CA TRP A 248 5.71 9.64 26.06
C TRP A 248 4.70 9.34 27.18
N ARG A 249 3.46 9.66 26.96
CA ARG A 249 2.33 9.37 27.86
C ARG A 249 1.12 8.90 27.05
N TYR A 250 0.48 7.82 27.47
CA TYR A 250 -0.79 7.36 26.89
C TYR A 250 -1.96 8.25 27.28
N ASP A 251 -1.89 8.83 28.47
CA ASP A 251 -2.83 9.82 28.98
C ASP A 251 -2.11 10.89 29.83
N ILE A 252 -2.77 12.00 30.08
CA ILE A 252 -2.30 13.10 30.89
C ILE A 252 -3.19 13.18 32.13
N GLY A 253 -2.68 12.67 33.24
CA GLY A 253 -3.38 12.63 34.52
C GLY A 253 -2.88 13.66 35.53
N SER A 254 -1.72 14.27 35.30
CA SER A 254 -1.08 15.21 36.21
C SER A 254 -0.48 16.43 35.50
N ARG A 255 -0.03 17.43 36.28
CA ARG A 255 0.71 18.56 35.76
C ARG A 255 2.07 18.13 35.20
N GLU A 256 2.72 17.19 35.90
CA GLU A 256 4.01 16.61 35.51
C GLU A 256 3.88 15.90 34.16
N ASP A 257 2.82 15.13 33.94
CA ASP A 257 2.54 14.51 32.65
C ASP A 257 2.34 15.54 31.55
N SER A 258 1.62 16.62 31.83
CA SER A 258 1.44 17.72 30.88
C SER A 258 2.77 18.37 30.48
N ILE A 259 3.68 18.56 31.43
CA ILE A 259 5.02 19.14 31.17
C ILE A 259 5.85 18.14 30.32
N ALA A 260 5.87 16.87 30.71
CA ALA A 260 6.58 15.82 29.99
C ALA A 260 6.06 15.73 28.55
N PHE A 261 4.76 15.66 28.40
CA PHE A 261 4.16 15.52 27.07
C PHE A 261 4.39 16.73 26.16
N ARG A 262 4.49 17.94 26.70
CA ARG A 262 4.90 19.12 25.90
C ARG A 262 6.33 19.00 25.38
N ARG A 263 7.27 18.47 26.19
CA ARG A 263 8.63 18.19 25.71
C ARG A 263 8.61 17.12 24.61
N PHE A 264 7.79 16.10 24.79
CA PHE A 264 7.56 15.07 23.76
C PHE A 264 7.02 15.67 22.46
N LEU A 265 6.03 16.55 22.50
CA LEU A 265 5.51 17.22 21.30
C LEU A 265 6.59 18.09 20.61
N ALA A 266 7.42 18.79 21.37
CA ALA A 266 8.55 19.54 20.80
C ALA A 266 9.59 18.62 20.14
N PHE A 267 9.83 17.43 20.70
CA PHE A 267 10.65 16.40 20.06
C PHE A 267 10.04 15.94 18.75
N MET A 268 8.73 15.69 18.70
CA MET A 268 8.01 15.31 17.47
C MET A 268 8.11 16.41 16.40
N ASP A 269 7.95 17.69 16.79
CA ASP A 269 8.10 18.82 15.88
C ASP A 269 9.49 18.84 15.22
N ASN A 270 10.52 18.58 16.01
CA ASN A 270 11.91 18.57 15.53
C ASN A 270 12.12 17.41 14.54
N GLN A 271 11.63 16.21 14.84
CA GLN A 271 11.72 15.09 13.92
C GLN A 271 10.96 15.33 12.60
N LEU A 272 9.77 15.92 12.67
CA LEU A 272 8.99 16.26 11.48
C LEU A 272 9.69 17.34 10.63
N LYS A 273 10.30 18.34 11.28
CA LYS A 273 11.14 19.36 10.60
C LYS A 273 12.35 18.71 9.91
N GLU A 274 13.05 17.80 10.60
CA GLU A 274 14.14 17.04 9.97
C GLU A 274 13.68 16.33 8.69
N LEU A 275 12.60 15.56 8.76
CA LEU A 275 12.07 14.83 7.61
C LEU A 275 11.68 15.76 6.46
N ALA A 276 10.95 16.84 6.78
CA ALA A 276 10.49 17.81 5.79
C ALA A 276 11.64 18.56 5.11
N THR A 277 12.67 18.95 5.87
CA THR A 277 13.79 19.75 5.34
C THR A 277 14.85 18.88 4.66
N ARG A 278 15.09 17.67 5.18
CA ARG A 278 16.06 16.72 4.62
C ARG A 278 15.57 16.06 3.33
N TYR A 279 14.25 15.86 3.20
CA TYR A 279 13.63 15.19 2.05
C TYR A 279 12.49 16.04 1.43
N PRO A 280 12.80 17.21 0.86
CA PRO A 280 11.77 18.17 0.43
C PRO A 280 10.93 17.70 -0.77
N SER A 281 11.29 16.58 -1.40
CA SER A 281 10.52 15.98 -2.49
C SER A 281 9.40 15.04 -2.01
N VAL A 282 9.26 14.82 -0.70
CA VAL A 282 8.17 14.03 -0.13
C VAL A 282 6.81 14.65 -0.51
N LYS A 283 5.84 13.77 -0.87
CA LYS A 283 4.52 14.24 -1.33
C LYS A 283 3.42 14.06 -0.30
N ASP A 284 3.62 13.17 0.66
CA ASP A 284 2.62 12.86 1.68
C ASP A 284 3.25 12.48 3.01
N PHE A 285 2.65 12.95 4.12
CA PHE A 285 2.89 12.44 5.45
C PHE A 285 1.67 11.67 5.94
N TRP A 286 1.85 10.38 6.12
CA TRP A 286 0.85 9.47 6.62
C TRP A 286 1.07 9.20 8.11
N PHE A 287 0.24 9.82 8.92
CA PHE A 287 0.32 9.70 10.36
C PHE A 287 -0.48 8.52 10.90
N ASP A 288 0.00 7.98 12.01
CA ASP A 288 -0.66 6.96 12.79
C ASP A 288 -0.43 7.19 14.29
N GLY A 289 -1.19 6.49 15.15
CA GLY A 289 -0.97 6.55 16.59
C GLY A 289 -1.67 7.71 17.32
N THR A 290 -2.67 8.35 16.70
CA THR A 290 -3.38 9.51 17.30
C THR A 290 -4.61 9.14 18.12
N TRP A 291 -4.80 7.88 18.47
CA TRP A 291 -5.97 7.43 19.22
C TRP A 291 -5.86 7.58 20.73
N ASP A 292 -4.65 7.82 21.27
CA ASP A 292 -4.46 7.94 22.71
C ASP A 292 -5.00 9.26 23.26
N SER A 293 -5.38 9.21 24.54
CA SER A 293 -5.96 10.34 25.25
C SER A 293 -5.03 11.55 25.31
N SER A 294 -3.74 11.32 25.41
CA SER A 294 -2.71 12.38 25.43
C SER A 294 -2.74 13.25 24.17
N ILE A 295 -2.83 12.63 22.99
CA ILE A 295 -2.93 13.35 21.71
C ILE A 295 -4.28 14.08 21.61
N LYS A 296 -5.39 13.40 21.97
CA LYS A 296 -6.73 14.01 21.95
C LYS A 296 -6.83 15.24 22.84
N LYS A 297 -6.22 15.21 24.03
CA LYS A 297 -6.11 16.36 24.93
C LYS A 297 -5.21 17.48 24.39
N ASN A 298 -4.41 17.21 23.37
CA ASN A 298 -3.54 18.15 22.67
C ASN A 298 -3.91 18.32 21.19
N ALA A 299 -5.19 18.31 20.88
CA ALA A 299 -5.70 18.41 19.51
C ALA A 299 -5.14 19.62 18.73
N TRP A 300 -4.83 20.74 19.42
CA TRP A 300 -4.18 21.91 18.87
C TRP A 300 -2.87 21.59 18.15
N TRP A 301 -2.10 20.65 18.70
CA TRP A 301 -0.83 20.23 18.11
C TRP A 301 -1.03 19.55 16.75
N THR A 302 -2.10 18.81 16.57
CA THR A 302 -2.37 18.12 15.29
C THR A 302 -2.64 19.12 14.15
N VAL A 303 -3.24 20.28 14.49
CA VAL A 303 -3.44 21.40 13.57
C VAL A 303 -2.12 22.07 13.24
N TYR A 304 -1.34 22.37 14.29
CA TYR A 304 -0.02 22.99 14.15
C TYR A 304 0.94 22.14 13.31
N ALA A 305 1.01 20.83 13.58
CA ALA A 305 1.89 19.92 12.84
C ALA A 305 1.55 19.87 11.35
N GLU A 306 0.26 19.82 10.99
CA GLU A 306 -0.18 19.87 9.60
C GLU A 306 0.21 21.19 8.92
N GLN A 307 -0.02 22.34 9.59
CA GLN A 307 0.34 23.65 9.07
C GLN A 307 1.84 23.79 8.85
N MET A 308 2.62 23.41 9.84
CA MET A 308 4.10 23.42 9.79
C MET A 308 4.62 22.61 8.60
N LEU A 309 4.11 21.40 8.39
CA LEU A 309 4.52 20.57 7.25
C LEU A 309 4.17 21.19 5.90
N LYS A 310 2.98 21.80 5.78
CA LYS A 310 2.55 22.50 4.55
C LYS A 310 3.39 23.75 4.25
N GLU A 311 3.88 24.42 5.29
CA GLU A 311 4.80 25.55 5.16
C GLU A 311 6.19 25.10 4.71
N LEU A 312 6.70 24.00 5.28
CA LEU A 312 8.03 23.48 4.98
C LEU A 312 8.10 22.77 3.61
N VAL A 313 7.02 22.08 3.22
CA VAL A 313 6.93 21.33 1.96
C VAL A 313 5.64 21.75 1.23
N PRO A 314 5.69 22.81 0.39
CA PRO A 314 4.52 23.27 -0.33
C PRO A 314 3.90 22.17 -1.20
N GLY A 315 2.59 21.98 -1.06
CA GLY A 315 1.84 20.95 -1.79
C GLY A 315 1.85 19.56 -1.14
N VAL A 316 2.50 19.38 0.00
CA VAL A 316 2.44 18.11 0.73
C VAL A 316 1.03 17.82 1.23
N THR A 317 0.62 16.57 1.15
CA THR A 317 -0.62 16.09 1.74
C THR A 317 -0.39 15.49 3.12
N VAL A 318 -1.44 15.48 3.93
CA VAL A 318 -1.46 14.88 5.26
C VAL A 318 -2.76 14.12 5.42
N ASN A 319 -2.69 12.86 5.85
CA ASN A 319 -3.88 12.04 6.03
C ASN A 319 -4.76 12.49 7.22
N SER A 320 -6.03 12.07 7.21
CA SER A 320 -6.98 12.39 8.28
C SER A 320 -6.63 11.78 9.64
N ARG A 321 -5.74 10.77 9.70
CA ARG A 321 -5.36 10.13 10.97
C ARG A 321 -4.54 11.02 11.89
N LEU A 322 -3.83 12.02 11.39
CA LEU A 322 -3.18 13.01 12.23
C LEU A 322 -4.19 13.75 13.10
N ARG A 323 -5.33 14.09 12.52
CA ARG A 323 -6.23 15.09 13.07
C ARG A 323 -7.12 14.55 14.19
N SER A 324 -7.25 15.36 15.23
CA SER A 324 -8.24 15.22 16.29
C SER A 324 -8.83 16.60 16.59
N ASP A 325 -10.13 16.66 16.93
CA ASP A 325 -10.72 17.89 17.41
C ASP A 325 -10.66 18.00 18.94
N GLU A 326 -11.07 19.13 19.46
CA GLU A 326 -11.11 19.42 20.92
C GLU A 326 -12.03 18.48 21.71
N TYR A 327 -12.94 17.79 21.03
CA TYR A 327 -13.83 16.77 21.62
C TYR A 327 -13.28 15.34 21.49
N GLY A 328 -12.06 15.19 20.97
CA GLY A 328 -11.42 13.90 20.73
C GLY A 328 -11.99 13.13 19.53
N LYS A 329 -12.76 13.78 18.66
CA LYS A 329 -13.16 13.23 17.37
C LYS A 329 -11.93 13.12 16.47
N ARG A 330 -11.84 12.01 15.74
CA ARG A 330 -10.75 11.77 14.79
C ARG A 330 -11.32 11.68 13.39
N HIS A 331 -10.51 12.01 12.41
CA HIS A 331 -10.84 12.04 10.99
C HIS A 331 -11.88 13.11 10.60
N PHE A 332 -12.94 13.24 11.36
CA PHE A 332 -14.03 14.20 11.12
C PHE A 332 -14.26 15.06 12.36
N ASP A 333 -14.46 16.36 12.15
CA ASP A 333 -14.86 17.26 13.23
C ASP A 333 -16.28 16.98 13.74
N SER A 334 -16.71 17.71 14.75
CA SER A 334 -18.05 17.57 15.34
C SER A 334 -19.19 17.89 14.37
N ASN A 335 -18.92 18.62 13.28
CA ASN A 335 -19.86 18.93 12.21
C ASN A 335 -19.80 17.90 11.05
N GLY A 336 -18.95 16.89 11.15
CA GLY A 336 -18.76 15.86 10.13
C GLY A 336 -17.92 16.30 8.94
N HIS A 337 -17.14 17.39 9.04
CA HIS A 337 -16.18 17.77 8.01
C HIS A 337 -14.89 16.94 8.16
N LEU A 338 -14.34 16.51 7.02
CA LEU A 338 -13.06 15.83 6.99
C LEU A 338 -11.94 16.75 7.48
N MET A 339 -11.14 16.27 8.41
CA MET A 339 -9.92 16.91 8.88
C MET A 339 -8.72 16.28 8.17
N GLY A 340 -7.79 17.11 7.68
CA GLY A 340 -6.67 16.65 6.84
C GLY A 340 -6.99 16.65 5.35
N GLY A 341 -6.08 16.13 4.53
CA GLY A 341 -6.17 16.19 3.08
C GLY A 341 -7.08 15.12 2.45
N TYR A 342 -7.13 13.93 3.05
CA TYR A 342 -7.91 12.80 2.55
C TYR A 342 -8.29 11.83 3.67
N GLU A 343 -9.37 11.05 3.47
CA GLU A 343 -9.84 10.06 4.43
C GLU A 343 -8.97 8.80 4.40
N SER A 344 -8.41 8.42 5.54
CA SER A 344 -7.55 7.24 5.71
C SER A 344 -8.04 6.26 6.81
N GLY A 345 -9.34 6.29 7.11
CA GLY A 345 -9.96 5.42 8.13
C GLY A 345 -10.24 3.98 7.69
N TYR A 346 -10.04 3.67 6.41
CA TYR A 346 -10.32 2.33 5.86
C TYR A 346 -9.09 1.43 5.97
N GLU A 347 -8.96 0.75 7.09
CA GLU A 347 -7.87 -0.19 7.34
C GLU A 347 -8.38 -1.62 7.37
N ARG A 348 -7.78 -2.50 6.56
CA ARG A 348 -8.15 -3.93 6.40
C ARG A 348 -9.63 -4.16 6.08
N ARG A 349 -10.33 -3.12 5.66
CA ARG A 349 -11.71 -3.15 5.18
C ARG A 349 -11.88 -2.20 4.02
N LEU A 350 -12.82 -2.50 3.16
CA LEU A 350 -13.29 -1.57 2.13
C LEU A 350 -14.43 -0.71 2.66
N PRO A 351 -14.65 0.49 2.09
CA PRO A 351 -15.87 1.24 2.34
C PRO A 351 -17.11 0.39 2.01
N ASP A 352 -18.14 0.53 2.83
CA ASP A 352 -19.44 -0.08 2.60
C ASP A 352 -20.36 0.92 1.91
N ALA A 353 -20.91 0.55 0.76
CA ALA A 353 -21.75 1.45 -0.06
C ALA A 353 -23.00 1.97 0.68
N VAL A 354 -23.46 1.26 1.72
CA VAL A 354 -24.63 1.64 2.52
C VAL A 354 -24.22 2.43 3.76
N LYS A 355 -23.15 2.01 4.45
CA LYS A 355 -22.72 2.62 5.72
C LYS A 355 -21.82 3.83 5.50
N ASP A 356 -20.99 3.79 4.46
CA ASP A 356 -20.00 4.83 4.16
C ASP A 356 -20.45 5.71 2.98
N LEU A 357 -21.68 6.22 3.03
CA LEU A 357 -22.33 7.00 1.95
C LEU A 357 -21.57 8.27 1.52
N GLN A 358 -20.65 8.74 2.35
CA GLN A 358 -19.86 9.95 2.06
C GLN A 358 -18.61 9.69 1.22
N VAL A 359 -18.19 8.43 1.08
CA VAL A 359 -16.97 8.03 0.35
C VAL A 359 -16.89 8.59 -1.07
N PRO A 360 -17.92 8.53 -1.91
CA PRO A 360 -17.84 9.04 -3.29
C PRO A 360 -17.63 10.55 -3.39
N ARG A 361 -17.75 11.31 -2.29
CA ARG A 361 -17.67 12.77 -2.25
C ARG A 361 -16.31 13.32 -1.83
N ARG A 362 -15.36 12.45 -1.48
CA ARG A 362 -14.07 12.80 -0.88
C ARG A 362 -12.95 12.03 -1.53
N ASP A 363 -11.74 12.52 -1.37
CA ASP A 363 -10.55 11.74 -1.62
C ASP A 363 -10.32 10.82 -0.41
N TRP A 364 -10.00 9.56 -0.66
CA TRP A 364 -9.85 8.55 0.38
C TRP A 364 -8.82 7.50 -0.01
N GLU A 365 -8.31 6.82 0.97
CA GLU A 365 -7.33 5.74 0.85
C GLU A 365 -7.80 4.52 1.62
N VAL A 366 -7.47 3.34 1.14
CA VAL A 366 -7.62 2.08 1.85
C VAL A 366 -6.26 1.44 2.09
N CYS A 367 -6.00 1.02 3.33
CA CYS A 367 -4.82 0.27 3.70
C CYS A 367 -5.16 -1.21 3.86
N MET A 368 -4.46 -2.07 3.10
CA MET A 368 -4.67 -3.51 3.14
C MET A 368 -3.34 -4.24 3.37
N THR A 369 -3.37 -5.25 4.23
CA THR A 369 -2.22 -6.14 4.41
C THR A 369 -2.19 -7.18 3.30
N ILE A 370 -1.02 -7.46 2.72
CA ILE A 370 -0.82 -8.60 1.81
C ILE A 370 -0.88 -9.91 2.59
N PRO A 371 -0.15 -10.09 3.71
CA PRO A 371 -0.39 -11.19 4.62
C PRO A 371 -1.70 -11.00 5.38
N GLU A 372 -2.27 -12.08 5.88
CA GLU A 372 -3.45 -11.98 6.74
C GLU A 372 -3.13 -11.25 8.06
N ASN A 373 -3.75 -10.08 8.25
CA ASN A 373 -3.73 -9.29 9.49
C ASN A 373 -2.33 -8.93 10.06
N GLN A 374 -1.32 -8.82 9.20
CA GLN A 374 0.05 -8.48 9.60
C GLN A 374 0.62 -7.43 8.66
N TRP A 375 1.21 -6.38 9.21
CA TRP A 375 1.82 -5.31 8.43
C TRP A 375 3.29 -5.59 8.07
N GLY A 376 3.94 -6.47 8.78
CA GLY A 376 5.34 -6.72 8.58
C GLY A 376 5.67 -8.13 8.12
N TYR A 377 6.91 -8.33 7.70
CA TYR A 377 7.46 -9.59 7.26
C TYR A 377 7.76 -10.53 8.43
N HIS A 378 7.56 -11.83 8.22
CA HIS A 378 8.02 -12.86 9.13
C HIS A 378 8.73 -13.96 8.31
N LYS A 379 9.94 -14.34 8.71
CA LYS A 379 10.80 -15.28 7.96
C LYS A 379 10.20 -16.68 7.75
N ASP A 380 9.30 -17.07 8.63
CA ASP A 380 8.66 -18.41 8.58
C ASP A 380 7.32 -18.38 7.81
N TRP A 381 6.94 -17.26 7.20
CA TRP A 381 5.77 -17.22 6.35
C TRP A 381 6.02 -17.94 5.04
N SER A 382 5.09 -18.85 4.73
CA SER A 382 4.94 -19.40 3.38
C SER A 382 3.92 -18.60 2.59
N LEU A 383 3.82 -18.85 1.29
CA LEU A 383 2.79 -18.23 0.43
C LEU A 383 1.35 -18.51 0.91
N SER A 384 1.13 -19.52 1.77
CA SER A 384 -0.19 -19.79 2.36
C SER A 384 -0.67 -18.72 3.35
N TYR A 385 0.24 -17.86 3.85
CA TYR A 385 -0.10 -16.73 4.72
C TYR A 385 -0.35 -15.43 3.96
N VAL A 386 -0.15 -15.44 2.66
CA VAL A 386 -0.38 -14.30 1.79
C VAL A 386 -1.78 -14.43 1.19
N LYS A 387 -2.52 -13.33 1.16
CA LYS A 387 -3.82 -13.29 0.46
C LYS A 387 -3.67 -13.77 -0.96
N LYS A 388 -4.62 -14.56 -1.42
CA LYS A 388 -4.62 -15.04 -2.82
C LYS A 388 -4.65 -13.84 -3.77
N THR A 389 -3.97 -13.95 -4.90
CA THR A 389 -3.93 -12.89 -5.92
C THR A 389 -5.34 -12.43 -6.32
N VAL A 390 -6.28 -13.35 -6.48
CA VAL A 390 -7.67 -13.03 -6.84
C VAL A 390 -8.37 -12.21 -5.76
N GLU A 391 -8.08 -12.45 -4.49
CA GLU A 391 -8.62 -11.69 -3.36
C GLU A 391 -8.04 -10.28 -3.35
N SER A 392 -6.73 -10.14 -3.47
CA SER A 392 -6.05 -8.85 -3.53
C SER A 392 -6.55 -7.99 -4.71
N ILE A 393 -6.72 -8.60 -5.87
CA ILE A 393 -7.32 -7.96 -7.05
C ILE A 393 -8.78 -7.56 -6.77
N GLY A 394 -9.54 -8.40 -6.08
CA GLY A 394 -10.92 -8.10 -5.68
C GLY A 394 -11.01 -6.82 -4.84
N TYR A 395 -10.10 -6.62 -3.89
CA TYR A 395 -10.01 -5.38 -3.12
C TYR A 395 -9.74 -4.17 -3.99
N ILE A 396 -8.78 -4.26 -4.92
CA ILE A 396 -8.44 -3.17 -5.83
C ILE A 396 -9.64 -2.79 -6.71
N VAL A 397 -10.29 -3.79 -7.32
CA VAL A 397 -11.44 -3.56 -8.19
C VAL A 397 -12.60 -2.93 -7.43
N HIS A 398 -12.89 -3.43 -6.24
CA HIS A 398 -13.95 -2.85 -5.40
C HIS A 398 -13.60 -1.42 -5.01
N ALA A 399 -12.38 -1.18 -4.57
CA ALA A 399 -11.93 0.15 -4.20
C ALA A 399 -12.08 1.12 -5.39
N VAL A 400 -11.57 0.76 -6.59
CA VAL A 400 -11.70 1.59 -7.80
C VAL A 400 -13.16 1.82 -8.20
N SER A 401 -14.05 0.84 -8.00
CA SER A 401 -15.47 0.96 -8.33
C SER A 401 -16.23 1.98 -7.46
N MET A 402 -15.71 2.27 -6.27
CA MET A 402 -16.30 3.21 -5.30
C MET A 402 -16.00 4.68 -5.60
N GLY A 403 -15.17 5.00 -6.60
CA GLY A 403 -14.93 6.37 -7.05
C GLY A 403 -13.54 6.91 -6.77
N LYS A 404 -13.41 8.20 -6.42
CA LYS A 404 -12.13 8.88 -6.24
C LYS A 404 -11.28 8.23 -5.13
N ILE A 405 -10.32 7.43 -5.55
CA ILE A 405 -9.35 6.79 -4.67
C ILE A 405 -7.98 7.43 -4.90
N TRP A 406 -7.31 7.77 -3.82
CA TRP A 406 -5.86 7.89 -3.79
C TRP A 406 -5.30 6.45 -3.73
N LEU A 407 -4.84 5.96 -4.86
CA LEU A 407 -4.18 4.66 -5.00
C LEU A 407 -2.68 4.85 -5.13
#